data_c12b324d46e45dcf847c1114b0a85ecd
#
_entry.id   c12b324d46e45dcf847c1114b0a85ecd
#
_cell.length_a   1.000
_cell.length_b   1.000
_cell.length_c   1.000
_cell.angle_alpha   90.00
_cell.angle_beta   90.00
_cell.angle_gamma   90.00
#
_symmetry.space_group_name_H-M   'P 1'
#
loop_
_entity.id
_entity.type
_entity.pdbx_description
1 polymer ?
#
loop_
_entity_poly.entity_id
_entity_poly.type
_entity_poly.pdbx_seq_one_letter_code
_entity_poly.pdbx_strand_id
1 'polypeptide(L)'
;MSMTVSGSSYPEVVGTTGNYLMPNGATPSNMSPEDPSARSGAVLGMMPYWGPVNACLAGTEGLRRNALEIIPREPREDDDAYNRRIFHATLPPFLQRLASQAAGTILRKGIHFEGGDVDYWNDWAKDVTGDGTPLNEFCRKTLVDALLFGHSSILVDYSSEDPPSTLAEELRQGRKPYLVSVPCQQVRGWRTEGDRSTAAVTMVRYSERVSVPEGEFGEEIYEQIRVLRPGSYEVYRHKDGDRFNTKKAGWYRSAGGTTSLDEIPLVTVYSNRIATLVSKPPMVEVAELNLAYSQRFCDYHHSIHVGSQPTLYLKGFDPDNDTSLGMSVNTAVLLPPDGDIGIVCPPSDAYQEQLKCLQVLEEQIRSLGVSVLAKQNITNVAAESKRLDRIDTDSIMSIISEDLARAISDILRIAGKYAGKEPPEVTIPKDYTNRLLDGNQITAMLQLQMQNQISQKTLLRILSEGEVIPPFVDLDEEITLTQDAVKQDFDLQLEQAEAMGDIESAQKNEGGVSSGSAADGSQSGSQTLATPLRPGKHSD
;
A
#
# COMPACT_ATOMS: atom_id res chain seq x y z
N MET A 1 33.45 -7.67 11.55
CA MET A 1 32.30 -8.39 12.17
C MET A 1 31.02 -7.83 11.56
N SER A 2 30.48 -8.52 10.56
CA SER A 2 29.29 -8.09 9.84
C SER A 2 28.08 -8.14 10.78
N MET A 3 27.48 -7.01 11.11
CA MET A 3 26.19 -6.95 11.79
C MET A 3 25.09 -7.00 10.74
N THR A 4 24.51 -8.17 10.54
CA THR A 4 23.26 -8.27 9.79
C THR A 4 22.14 -7.71 10.66
N VAL A 5 21.73 -6.47 10.38
CA VAL A 5 20.44 -5.97 10.83
C VAL A 5 19.39 -6.69 9.98
N SER A 6 18.74 -7.72 10.55
CA SER A 6 17.63 -8.35 9.89
C SER A 6 16.53 -7.30 9.76
N GLY A 7 16.31 -6.83 8.55
CA GLY A 7 15.18 -6.00 8.17
C GLY A 7 13.90 -6.79 8.45
N SER A 8 13.29 -6.48 9.56
CA SER A 8 12.15 -7.16 10.11
C SER A 8 10.92 -6.94 9.29
N SER A 9 10.38 -7.96 8.78
CA SER A 9 9.04 -8.47 9.06
C SER A 9 8.55 -8.00 10.44
N TYR A 10 7.32 -7.49 10.49
CA TYR A 10 6.56 -7.06 11.67
C TYR A 10 7.03 -7.67 12.99
N PRO A 11 7.21 -6.88 14.05
CA PRO A 11 7.68 -7.43 15.32
C PRO A 11 6.78 -8.60 15.67
N GLU A 12 7.36 -9.78 15.87
CA GLU A 12 6.66 -10.84 16.57
C GLU A 12 6.09 -10.20 17.82
N VAL A 13 4.76 -10.25 17.94
CA VAL A 13 4.07 -9.90 19.17
C VAL A 13 4.43 -11.01 20.16
N VAL A 14 5.65 -10.95 20.65
CA VAL A 14 6.08 -11.74 21.78
C VAL A 14 5.25 -11.25 22.94
N GLY A 15 4.38 -12.13 23.44
CA GLY A 15 3.40 -11.88 24.46
C GLY A 15 3.90 -10.99 25.59
N THR A 16 3.65 -9.72 25.44
CA THR A 16 3.41 -8.85 26.58
C THR A 16 1.91 -8.94 26.81
N THR A 17 1.52 -9.63 27.84
CA THR A 17 0.26 -9.42 28.55
C THR A 17 0.20 -7.93 28.91
N GLY A 18 -0.19 -7.12 28.01
CA GLY A 18 -0.27 -5.67 28.14
C GLY A 18 -1.57 -5.23 27.53
N ASN A 19 -2.50 -4.91 28.39
CA ASN A 19 -3.77 -4.27 28.15
C ASN A 19 -3.79 -3.49 26.85
N TYR A 20 -4.53 -3.95 25.86
CA TYR A 20 -4.87 -3.21 24.64
C TYR A 20 -5.63 -1.91 24.98
N LEU A 21 -6.23 -1.87 26.15
CA LEU A 21 -6.79 -0.69 26.79
C LEU A 21 -5.86 -0.33 27.96
N MET A 22 -4.96 0.64 27.76
CA MET A 22 -4.31 1.29 28.90
C MET A 22 -5.43 1.87 29.77
N PRO A 23 -5.53 1.49 31.05
CA PRO A 23 -6.44 2.18 31.95
C PRO A 23 -6.03 3.66 31.96
N ASN A 24 -7.01 4.54 31.80
CA ASN A 24 -6.84 5.98 32.01
C ASN A 24 -6.14 6.18 33.37
N GLY A 25 -4.86 6.52 33.36
CA GLY A 25 -4.13 6.82 34.58
C GLY A 25 -2.73 6.19 34.75
N ALA A 26 -2.21 5.42 33.80
CA ALA A 26 -0.81 5.01 33.84
C ALA A 26 0.10 6.22 33.61
N THR A 27 0.34 6.98 34.64
CA THR A 27 1.41 7.98 34.68
C THR A 27 2.76 7.29 34.56
N PRO A 28 3.72 7.80 33.76
CA PRO A 28 5.05 7.23 33.58
C PRO A 28 5.95 7.41 34.82
N SER A 29 5.39 7.33 36.03
CA SER A 29 6.00 7.79 37.29
C SER A 29 7.11 6.91 37.87
N ASN A 30 7.51 5.81 37.21
CA ASN A 30 8.53 4.90 37.74
C ASN A 30 9.74 4.66 36.82
N MET A 31 9.85 5.36 35.68
CA MET A 31 11.05 5.26 34.86
C MET A 31 12.08 6.31 35.30
N SER A 32 13.30 5.87 35.57
CA SER A 32 14.42 6.78 35.83
C SER A 32 14.58 7.77 34.68
N PRO A 33 14.83 9.06 34.95
CA PRO A 33 15.18 10.04 33.91
C PRO A 33 16.39 9.65 33.07
N GLU A 34 17.19 8.73 33.57
CA GLU A 34 18.42 8.19 32.94
C GLU A 34 18.14 6.94 32.08
N ASP A 35 16.92 6.41 32.09
CA ASP A 35 16.58 5.24 31.30
C ASP A 35 16.39 5.61 29.81
N PRO A 36 17.26 5.13 28.91
CA PRO A 36 17.15 5.44 27.49
C PRO A 36 15.90 4.83 26.85
N SER A 37 15.32 3.78 27.44
CA SER A 37 14.13 3.11 26.93
C SER A 37 12.82 3.79 27.32
N ALA A 38 12.85 4.79 28.22
CA ALA A 38 11.68 5.49 28.69
C ALA A 38 10.93 6.17 27.53
N ARG A 39 9.61 5.95 27.46
CA ARG A 39 8.76 6.60 26.43
C ARG A 39 8.40 8.02 26.82
N SER A 40 8.44 8.93 25.84
CA SER A 40 7.97 10.29 26.04
C SER A 40 6.44 10.34 26.16
N GLY A 41 5.91 11.40 26.80
CA GLY A 41 4.45 11.60 26.92
C GLY A 41 3.73 11.63 25.56
N ALA A 42 4.37 12.18 24.53
CA ALA A 42 3.82 12.20 23.17
C ALA A 42 3.69 10.79 22.57
N VAL A 43 4.70 9.92 22.77
CA VAL A 43 4.63 8.51 22.36
C VAL A 43 3.52 7.77 23.12
N LEU A 44 3.43 7.99 24.44
CA LEU A 44 2.36 7.39 25.26
C LEU A 44 0.97 7.82 24.79
N GLY A 45 0.81 9.07 24.36
CA GLY A 45 -0.44 9.59 23.80
C GLY A 45 -0.85 8.95 22.46
N MET A 46 0.10 8.43 21.68
CA MET A 46 -0.18 7.73 20.41
C MET A 46 -0.49 6.24 20.60
N MET A 47 0.02 5.62 21.66
CA MET A 47 -0.11 4.17 21.88
C MET A 47 -1.54 3.62 21.86
N PRO A 48 -2.58 4.33 22.38
CA PRO A 48 -3.95 3.85 22.33
C PRO A 48 -4.45 3.59 20.90
N TYR A 49 -3.99 4.36 19.92
CA TYR A 49 -4.36 4.16 18.51
C TYR A 49 -3.70 2.92 17.89
N TRP A 50 -2.55 2.48 18.43
CA TRP A 50 -1.83 1.32 17.90
C TRP A 50 -2.42 -0.01 18.35
N GLY A 51 -3.14 -0.05 19.48
CA GLY A 51 -3.74 -1.26 20.02
C GLY A 51 -4.64 -2.00 19.02
N PRO A 52 -5.72 -1.37 18.53
CA PRO A 52 -6.61 -1.98 17.54
C PRO A 52 -5.89 -2.40 16.26
N VAL A 53 -4.95 -1.56 15.78
CA VAL A 53 -4.15 -1.85 14.58
C VAL A 53 -3.31 -3.12 14.78
N ASN A 54 -2.57 -3.21 15.89
CA ASN A 54 -1.76 -4.39 16.22
C ASN A 54 -2.61 -5.65 16.36
N ALA A 55 -3.78 -5.54 16.97
CA ALA A 55 -4.72 -6.66 17.09
C ALA A 55 -5.16 -7.19 15.72
N CYS A 56 -5.45 -6.29 14.78
CA CYS A 56 -5.79 -6.66 13.40
C CYS A 56 -4.61 -7.29 12.65
N LEU A 57 -3.40 -6.73 12.81
CA LEU A 57 -2.20 -7.24 12.13
C LEU A 57 -1.74 -8.61 12.65
N ALA A 58 -2.00 -8.91 13.93
CA ALA A 58 -1.74 -10.22 14.50
C ALA A 58 -2.62 -11.34 13.90
N GLY A 59 -3.69 -10.96 13.19
CA GLY A 59 -4.56 -11.88 12.46
C GLY A 59 -5.31 -12.86 13.36
N THR A 60 -5.79 -13.95 12.75
CA THR A 60 -6.58 -14.97 13.46
C THR A 60 -5.82 -15.60 14.62
N GLU A 61 -4.53 -15.83 14.47
CA GLU A 61 -3.72 -16.43 15.54
C GLU A 61 -3.55 -15.46 16.72
N GLY A 62 -3.28 -14.20 16.44
CA GLY A 62 -3.23 -13.15 17.46
C GLY A 62 -4.56 -12.95 18.17
N LEU A 63 -5.68 -13.02 17.43
CA LEU A 63 -7.02 -13.00 17.99
C LEU A 63 -7.22 -14.17 18.99
N ARG A 64 -6.83 -15.38 18.63
CA ARG A 64 -6.97 -16.57 19.51
C ARG A 64 -6.11 -16.49 20.76
N ARG A 65 -4.88 -15.99 20.64
CA ARG A 65 -3.98 -15.79 21.80
C ARG A 65 -4.50 -14.73 22.77
N ASN A 66 -5.17 -13.70 22.28
CA ASN A 66 -5.70 -12.58 23.07
C ASN A 66 -7.23 -12.57 23.08
N ALA A 67 -7.85 -13.77 23.04
CA ALA A 67 -9.27 -13.91 22.84
C ALA A 67 -10.11 -13.21 23.91
N LEU A 68 -9.71 -13.27 25.18
CA LEU A 68 -10.45 -12.63 26.29
C LEU A 68 -10.56 -11.11 26.15
N GLU A 69 -9.58 -10.46 25.50
CA GLU A 69 -9.60 -9.00 25.28
C GLU A 69 -10.43 -8.63 24.05
N ILE A 70 -10.39 -9.47 23.00
CA ILE A 70 -11.03 -9.16 21.71
C ILE A 70 -12.45 -9.72 21.66
N ILE A 71 -12.65 -10.95 22.11
CA ILE A 71 -13.95 -11.66 22.15
C ILE A 71 -14.23 -12.03 23.61
N PRO A 72 -14.90 -11.15 24.36
CA PRO A 72 -15.17 -11.41 25.77
C PRO A 72 -16.09 -12.64 25.93
N ARG A 73 -15.95 -13.27 27.09
CA ARG A 73 -16.79 -14.42 27.48
C ARG A 73 -18.21 -13.97 27.73
N GLU A 74 -19.18 -14.77 27.26
CA GLU A 74 -20.59 -14.56 27.56
C GLU A 74 -20.92 -14.87 29.02
N PRO A 75 -21.92 -14.20 29.63
CA PRO A 75 -22.36 -14.53 30.98
C PRO A 75 -22.79 -16.01 31.09
N ARG A 76 -22.18 -16.73 32.01
CA ARG A 76 -22.42 -18.17 32.26
C ARG A 76 -21.88 -19.13 31.20
N GLU A 77 -21.08 -18.68 30.26
CA GLU A 77 -20.37 -19.51 29.29
C GLU A 77 -19.27 -20.30 30.03
N ASP A 78 -19.27 -21.63 29.93
CA ASP A 78 -18.21 -22.46 30.48
C ASP A 78 -16.92 -22.43 29.65
N ASP A 79 -15.83 -22.96 30.19
CA ASP A 79 -14.54 -22.92 29.51
C ASP A 79 -14.53 -23.68 28.19
N ASP A 80 -15.23 -24.82 28.13
CA ASP A 80 -15.26 -25.64 26.92
C ASP A 80 -16.11 -25.01 25.84
N ALA A 81 -17.24 -24.39 26.17
CA ALA A 81 -18.07 -23.64 25.21
C ALA A 81 -17.31 -22.44 24.66
N TYR A 82 -16.65 -21.66 25.54
CA TYR A 82 -15.82 -20.54 25.13
C TYR A 82 -14.68 -20.96 24.20
N ASN A 83 -13.91 -22.01 24.57
CA ASN A 83 -12.81 -22.51 23.76
C ASN A 83 -13.28 -22.99 22.38
N ARG A 84 -14.43 -23.68 22.30
CA ARG A 84 -15.05 -24.06 21.00
C ARG A 84 -15.41 -22.84 20.17
N ARG A 85 -16.00 -21.80 20.77
CA ARG A 85 -16.35 -20.57 20.10
C ARG A 85 -15.10 -19.86 19.54
N ILE A 86 -14.04 -19.75 20.32
CA ILE A 86 -12.79 -19.12 19.91
C ILE A 86 -12.05 -19.94 18.82
N PHE A 87 -12.14 -21.26 18.87
CA PHE A 87 -11.54 -22.12 17.85
C PHE A 87 -12.06 -21.80 16.43
N HIS A 88 -13.34 -21.44 16.31
CA HIS A 88 -13.98 -21.05 15.06
C HIS A 88 -13.83 -19.56 14.73
N ALA A 89 -13.32 -18.75 15.66
CA ALA A 89 -13.13 -17.33 15.43
C ALA A 89 -12.06 -17.08 14.37
N THR A 90 -12.35 -16.13 13.47
CA THR A 90 -11.44 -15.67 12.43
C THR A 90 -11.40 -14.15 12.38
N LEU A 91 -10.24 -13.61 12.00
CA LEU A 91 -10.03 -12.19 11.79
C LEU A 91 -9.66 -11.96 10.33
N PRO A 92 -10.61 -11.53 9.48
CA PRO A 92 -10.30 -11.21 8.08
C PRO A 92 -9.31 -10.05 7.98
N PRO A 93 -8.33 -10.10 7.06
CA PRO A 93 -7.26 -9.10 6.98
C PRO A 93 -7.69 -7.84 6.20
N PHE A 94 -8.83 -7.25 6.52
CA PHE A 94 -9.34 -6.05 5.82
C PHE A 94 -8.39 -4.89 5.95
N LEU A 95 -7.93 -4.59 7.17
CA LEU A 95 -7.04 -3.47 7.45
C LEU A 95 -5.74 -3.55 6.65
N GLN A 96 -5.04 -4.68 6.71
CA GLN A 96 -3.76 -4.87 6.02
C GLN A 96 -3.92 -4.78 4.50
N ARG A 97 -5.02 -5.36 3.98
CA ARG A 97 -5.33 -5.33 2.55
C ARG A 97 -5.57 -3.91 2.07
N LEU A 98 -6.35 -3.13 2.80
CA LEU A 98 -6.65 -1.74 2.48
C LEU A 98 -5.39 -0.86 2.53
N ALA A 99 -4.58 -0.97 3.58
CA ALA A 99 -3.33 -0.21 3.69
C ALA A 99 -2.35 -0.55 2.54
N SER A 100 -2.19 -1.84 2.22
CA SER A 100 -1.33 -2.29 1.11
C SER A 100 -1.84 -1.81 -0.25
N GLN A 101 -3.15 -1.77 -0.44
CA GLN A 101 -3.78 -1.30 -1.65
C GLN A 101 -3.62 0.22 -1.82
N ALA A 102 -3.75 1.01 -0.72
CA ALA A 102 -3.49 2.44 -0.71
C ALA A 102 -2.05 2.76 -1.13
N ALA A 103 -1.09 2.11 -0.47
CA ALA A 103 0.33 2.29 -0.78
C ALA A 103 0.65 1.88 -2.23
N GLY A 104 0.07 0.78 -2.71
CA GLY A 104 0.21 0.33 -4.10
C GLY A 104 -0.37 1.32 -5.11
N THR A 105 -1.49 1.97 -4.78
CA THR A 105 -2.10 2.99 -5.65
C THR A 105 -1.25 4.25 -5.73
N ILE A 106 -0.72 4.73 -4.60
CA ILE A 106 0.14 5.93 -4.55
C ILE A 106 1.43 5.71 -5.35
N LEU A 107 2.06 4.54 -5.22
CA LEU A 107 3.34 4.22 -5.87
C LEU A 107 3.18 3.46 -7.20
N ARG A 108 1.99 3.40 -7.78
CA ARG A 108 1.71 2.64 -9.00
C ARG A 108 2.61 3.02 -10.18
N LYS A 109 2.84 4.30 -10.38
CA LYS A 109 3.69 4.82 -11.46
C LYS A 109 5.16 4.97 -11.06
N GLY A 110 5.52 4.57 -9.82
CA GLY A 110 6.88 4.66 -9.32
C GLY A 110 7.32 6.06 -8.92
N ILE A 111 8.58 6.16 -8.55
CA ILE A 111 9.26 7.39 -8.16
C ILE A 111 10.17 7.78 -9.32
N HIS A 112 10.09 9.03 -9.78
CA HIS A 112 10.87 9.56 -10.89
C HIS A 112 11.87 10.58 -10.38
N PHE A 113 13.07 10.55 -10.96
CA PHE A 113 14.19 11.44 -10.66
C PHE A 113 14.52 12.29 -11.90
N GLU A 114 14.70 13.60 -11.70
CA GLU A 114 15.11 14.53 -12.75
C GLU A 114 16.24 15.44 -12.24
N GLY A 115 17.24 15.68 -13.08
CA GLY A 115 18.37 16.55 -12.75
C GLY A 115 19.38 15.95 -11.77
N GLY A 116 20.34 16.75 -11.31
CA GLY A 116 21.43 16.30 -10.43
C GLY A 116 22.22 15.14 -11.03
N ASP A 117 22.79 14.29 -10.16
CA ASP A 117 23.50 13.05 -10.54
C ASP A 117 22.52 11.90 -10.80
N VAL A 118 21.52 12.08 -11.69
CA VAL A 118 20.38 11.19 -11.91
C VAL A 118 20.79 9.73 -12.16
N ASP A 119 21.85 9.48 -12.92
CA ASP A 119 22.32 8.12 -13.24
C ASP A 119 22.80 7.38 -11.99
N TYR A 120 23.52 8.08 -11.10
CA TYR A 120 23.96 7.54 -9.82
C TYR A 120 22.76 7.18 -8.94
N TRP A 121 21.77 8.06 -8.87
CA TRP A 121 20.59 7.86 -8.03
C TRP A 121 19.65 6.78 -8.55
N ASN A 122 19.53 6.63 -9.87
CA ASN A 122 18.81 5.52 -10.49
C ASN A 122 19.47 4.17 -10.20
N ASP A 123 20.80 4.12 -10.16
CA ASP A 123 21.51 2.90 -9.77
C ASP A 123 21.40 2.61 -8.26
N TRP A 124 21.54 3.64 -7.43
CA TRP A 124 21.34 3.54 -5.99
C TRP A 124 19.92 3.06 -5.63
N ALA A 125 18.90 3.53 -6.35
CA ALA A 125 17.50 3.16 -6.13
C ALA A 125 17.17 1.67 -6.39
N LYS A 126 18.06 0.92 -7.06
CA LYS A 126 17.91 -0.51 -7.28
C LYS A 126 18.13 -1.34 -6.01
N ASP A 127 18.93 -0.83 -5.09
CA ASP A 127 19.22 -1.47 -3.81
C ASP A 127 19.55 -0.40 -2.76
N VAL A 128 18.57 -0.04 -1.94
CA VAL A 128 18.70 1.04 -0.94
C VAL A 128 18.98 0.54 0.48
N THR A 129 18.91 -0.76 0.72
CA THR A 129 19.11 -1.37 2.04
C THR A 129 20.38 -2.21 2.11
N GLY A 130 20.97 -2.55 0.94
CA GLY A 130 22.15 -3.43 0.85
C GLY A 130 21.81 -4.93 0.81
N ASP A 131 20.52 -5.28 0.80
CA ASP A 131 20.01 -6.65 0.67
C ASP A 131 19.30 -6.91 -0.67
N GLY A 132 19.34 -5.92 -1.59
CA GLY A 132 18.70 -5.96 -2.90
C GLY A 132 17.30 -5.36 -2.92
N THR A 133 16.83 -4.69 -1.87
CA THR A 133 15.51 -4.06 -1.82
C THR A 133 15.52 -2.73 -2.61
N PRO A 134 14.70 -2.58 -3.66
CA PRO A 134 14.63 -1.34 -4.43
C PRO A 134 13.85 -0.25 -3.67
N LEU A 135 14.11 1.02 -4.01
CA LEU A 135 13.50 2.18 -3.37
C LEU A 135 11.97 2.15 -3.37
N ASN A 136 11.36 1.78 -4.49
CA ASN A 136 9.90 1.69 -4.60
C ASN A 136 9.29 0.69 -3.61
N GLU A 137 9.93 -0.46 -3.43
CA GLU A 137 9.47 -1.48 -2.47
C GLU A 137 9.69 -1.01 -1.03
N PHE A 138 10.85 -0.41 -0.75
CA PHE A 138 11.15 0.17 0.56
C PHE A 138 10.14 1.26 0.93
N CYS A 139 9.87 2.21 0.03
CA CYS A 139 8.89 3.27 0.22
C CYS A 139 7.47 2.72 0.38
N ARG A 140 7.11 1.66 -0.35
CA ARG A 140 5.80 1.01 -0.20
C ARG A 140 5.62 0.41 1.20
N LYS A 141 6.63 -0.27 1.74
CA LYS A 141 6.61 -0.80 3.12
C LYS A 141 6.48 0.33 4.14
N THR A 142 7.30 1.37 4.01
CA THR A 142 7.27 2.55 4.89
C THR A 142 5.92 3.27 4.84
N LEU A 143 5.32 3.37 3.67
CA LEU A 143 4.01 4.01 3.50
C LEU A 143 2.88 3.19 4.13
N VAL A 144 2.92 1.86 4.02
CA VAL A 144 1.99 0.96 4.73
C VAL A 144 2.09 1.19 6.25
N ASP A 145 3.31 1.24 6.80
CA ASP A 145 3.52 1.52 8.21
C ASP A 145 3.01 2.91 8.61
N ALA A 146 3.23 3.92 7.78
CA ALA A 146 2.71 5.27 8.03
C ALA A 146 1.17 5.30 8.02
N LEU A 147 0.51 4.59 7.11
CA LEU A 147 -0.95 4.49 7.05
C LEU A 147 -1.52 3.77 8.28
N LEU A 148 -0.86 2.70 8.72
CA LEU A 148 -1.31 1.88 9.86
C LEU A 148 -1.05 2.55 11.21
N PHE A 149 0.09 3.24 11.37
CA PHE A 149 0.54 3.76 12.67
C PHE A 149 0.64 5.29 12.73
N GLY A 150 0.35 5.99 11.61
CA GLY A 150 0.31 7.44 11.52
C GLY A 150 1.57 8.05 10.91
N HIS A 151 2.74 7.50 11.18
CA HIS A 151 4.01 7.85 10.54
C HIS A 151 5.00 6.69 10.60
N SER A 152 6.01 6.72 9.75
CA SER A 152 7.17 5.86 9.82
C SER A 152 8.41 6.67 9.51
N SER A 153 9.52 6.41 10.20
CA SER A 153 10.76 7.14 9.99
C SER A 153 11.78 6.28 9.24
N ILE A 154 12.68 6.93 8.54
CA ILE A 154 13.74 6.32 7.74
C ILE A 154 15.06 6.93 8.21
N LEU A 155 15.95 6.09 8.69
CA LEU A 155 17.32 6.47 8.99
C LEU A 155 18.14 6.35 7.71
N VAL A 156 18.85 7.41 7.35
CA VAL A 156 19.87 7.38 6.31
C VAL A 156 21.19 7.14 7.00
N ASP A 157 21.78 5.96 6.81
CA ASP A 157 23.01 5.56 7.47
C ASP A 157 24.11 5.29 6.44
N TYR A 158 25.36 5.29 6.90
CA TYR A 158 26.52 5.03 6.07
C TYR A 158 27.47 4.10 6.81
N SER A 159 28.03 3.10 6.13
CA SER A 159 28.93 2.15 6.78
C SER A 159 30.17 2.85 7.35
N SER A 160 30.38 2.69 8.66
CA SER A 160 31.51 3.26 9.41
C SER A 160 32.68 2.30 9.60
N GLU A 161 32.61 1.07 9.03
CA GLU A 161 33.73 0.13 9.13
C GLU A 161 34.92 0.65 8.31
N ASP A 162 36.07 0.78 8.93
CA ASP A 162 37.36 1.23 8.40
C ASP A 162 37.25 2.23 7.23
N PRO A 163 37.32 3.54 7.50
CA PRO A 163 37.21 4.54 6.44
C PRO A 163 38.26 4.28 5.37
N PRO A 164 37.88 4.20 4.09
CA PRO A 164 38.80 3.96 3.01
C PRO A 164 39.84 5.07 2.97
N SER A 165 41.12 4.71 2.82
CA SER A 165 42.22 5.66 2.77
C SER A 165 42.30 6.40 1.42
N THR A 166 41.59 5.90 0.40
CA THR A 166 41.59 6.47 -0.95
C THR A 166 40.19 6.30 -1.62
N LEU A 167 39.84 7.22 -2.52
CA LEU A 167 38.63 7.15 -3.35
C LEU A 167 38.57 5.84 -4.16
N ALA A 168 39.73 5.31 -4.59
CA ALA A 168 39.75 4.04 -5.33
C ALA A 168 39.42 2.83 -4.46
N GLU A 169 39.65 2.89 -3.17
CA GLU A 169 39.32 1.87 -2.19
C GLU A 169 37.82 1.95 -1.82
N GLU A 170 37.30 3.16 -1.68
CA GLU A 170 35.87 3.44 -1.48
C GLU A 170 35.04 2.90 -2.64
N LEU A 171 35.45 3.15 -3.88
CA LEU A 171 34.80 2.61 -5.08
C LEU A 171 34.87 1.08 -5.18
N ARG A 172 36.00 0.46 -4.73
CA ARG A 172 36.12 -1.00 -4.67
C ARG A 172 35.23 -1.64 -3.62
N GLN A 173 35.06 -0.96 -2.49
CA GLN A 173 34.20 -1.43 -1.39
C GLN A 173 32.70 -1.27 -1.71
N GLY A 174 32.37 -0.52 -2.78
CA GLY A 174 30.99 -0.30 -3.20
C GLY A 174 30.13 0.36 -2.12
N ARG A 175 30.77 1.16 -1.25
CA ARG A 175 30.05 1.82 -0.14
C ARG A 175 29.11 2.87 -0.69
N LYS A 176 27.87 2.75 -0.28
CA LYS A 176 26.81 3.70 -0.61
C LYS A 176 25.96 3.95 0.64
N PRO A 177 25.33 5.13 0.76
CA PRO A 177 24.37 5.35 1.82
C PRO A 177 23.23 4.33 1.70
N TYR A 178 22.75 3.84 2.84
CA TYR A 178 21.66 2.87 2.90
C TYR A 178 20.55 3.34 3.83
N LEU A 179 19.36 2.78 3.64
CA LEU A 179 18.16 3.15 4.38
C LEU A 179 17.80 2.07 5.40
N VAL A 180 17.42 2.53 6.59
CA VAL A 180 16.90 1.66 7.65
C VAL A 180 15.51 2.15 8.05
N SER A 181 14.53 1.26 8.03
CA SER A 181 13.17 1.58 8.48
C SER A 181 13.12 1.66 10.01
N VAL A 182 12.52 2.73 10.53
CA VAL A 182 12.28 2.96 11.95
C VAL A 182 10.77 3.22 12.15
N PRO A 183 9.95 2.17 12.31
CA PRO A 183 8.52 2.32 12.57
C PRO A 183 8.24 3.19 13.79
N CYS A 184 7.15 3.95 13.79
CA CYS A 184 6.82 4.87 14.88
C CYS A 184 6.73 4.20 16.25
N GLN A 185 6.36 2.92 16.30
CA GLN A 185 6.29 2.13 17.53
C GLN A 185 7.67 1.89 18.19
N GLN A 186 8.75 1.94 17.39
CA GLN A 186 10.11 1.83 17.88
C GLN A 186 10.62 3.15 18.47
N VAL A 187 10.06 4.30 18.07
CA VAL A 187 10.44 5.61 18.62
C VAL A 187 10.08 5.66 20.10
N ARG A 188 11.08 5.96 20.94
CA ARG A 188 10.91 6.08 22.39
C ARG A 188 10.69 7.52 22.83
N GLY A 189 11.26 8.46 22.10
CA GLY A 189 11.08 9.89 22.37
C GLY A 189 12.09 10.75 21.64
N TRP A 190 11.83 12.04 21.68
CA TRP A 190 12.69 13.06 21.07
C TRP A 190 12.74 14.31 21.93
N ARG A 191 13.69 15.18 21.62
CA ARG A 191 13.78 16.54 22.17
C ARG A 191 13.86 17.54 21.04
N THR A 192 13.23 18.67 21.23
CA THR A 192 13.31 19.82 20.33
C THR A 192 13.81 21.02 21.12
N GLU A 193 14.68 21.82 20.51
CA GLU A 193 15.17 23.08 21.06
C GLU A 193 14.87 24.20 20.07
N GLY A 194 14.72 25.41 20.57
CA GLY A 194 14.33 26.59 19.80
C GLY A 194 12.90 27.03 20.10
N ASP A 195 12.53 28.18 19.55
CA ASP A 195 11.16 28.69 19.56
C ASP A 195 10.30 28.07 18.43
N ARG A 196 9.05 28.50 18.31
CA ARG A 196 8.15 27.94 17.27
C ARG A 196 8.65 28.10 15.83
N SER A 197 9.52 29.07 15.58
CA SER A 197 10.06 29.35 14.24
C SER A 197 11.37 28.63 13.94
N THR A 198 12.13 28.28 15.00
CA THR A 198 13.48 27.69 14.90
C THR A 198 13.59 26.32 15.56
N ALA A 199 12.45 25.72 15.95
CA ALA A 199 12.45 24.42 16.63
C ALA A 199 13.09 23.33 15.78
N ALA A 200 14.27 22.88 16.21
CA ALA A 200 14.99 21.78 15.61
C ALA A 200 14.96 20.55 16.54
N VAL A 201 14.95 19.36 15.96
CA VAL A 201 15.07 18.12 16.71
C VAL A 201 16.55 17.94 17.09
N THR A 202 16.84 17.96 18.39
CA THR A 202 18.21 17.85 18.92
C THR A 202 18.55 16.45 19.43
N MET A 203 17.55 15.60 19.63
CA MET A 203 17.74 14.21 20.02
C MET A 203 16.55 13.36 19.59
N VAL A 204 16.81 12.17 19.07
CA VAL A 204 15.80 11.12 18.85
C VAL A 204 16.31 9.82 19.46
N ARG A 205 15.40 9.07 20.11
CA ARG A 205 15.69 7.75 20.68
C ARG A 205 14.72 6.74 20.09
N TYR A 206 15.23 5.61 19.63
CA TYR A 206 14.41 4.50 19.17
C TYR A 206 14.99 3.17 19.57
N SER A 207 14.13 2.16 19.68
CA SER A 207 14.53 0.79 20.00
C SER A 207 14.70 -0.04 18.75
N GLU A 208 15.67 -0.92 18.76
CA GLU A 208 15.89 -1.95 17.75
C GLU A 208 16.29 -3.26 18.41
N ARG A 209 16.04 -4.39 17.74
CA ARG A 209 16.54 -5.70 18.15
C ARG A 209 17.65 -6.11 17.20
N VAL A 210 18.75 -6.55 17.75
CA VAL A 210 19.91 -6.98 16.98
C VAL A 210 20.25 -8.41 17.40
N SER A 211 20.30 -9.31 16.42
CA SER A 211 20.86 -10.64 16.59
C SER A 211 22.35 -10.60 16.35
N VAL A 212 23.10 -11.14 17.29
CA VAL A 212 24.55 -11.29 17.19
C VAL A 212 24.87 -12.78 17.20
N PRO A 213 25.62 -13.29 16.21
CA PRO A 213 26.02 -14.69 16.19
C PRO A 213 26.78 -15.10 17.48
N GLU A 214 26.38 -16.20 18.11
CA GLU A 214 27.06 -16.80 19.23
C GLU A 214 27.47 -18.24 18.87
N GLY A 215 28.79 -18.46 18.71
CA GLY A 215 29.30 -19.74 18.24
C GLY A 215 28.99 -20.00 16.75
N GLU A 216 28.89 -21.28 16.38
CA GLU A 216 28.67 -21.71 14.99
C GLU A 216 27.19 -21.68 14.58
N PHE A 217 26.28 -21.95 15.53
CA PHE A 217 24.83 -22.15 15.24
C PHE A 217 23.91 -21.34 16.16
N GLY A 218 24.46 -20.60 17.12
CA GLY A 218 23.70 -19.84 18.11
C GLY A 218 23.55 -18.37 17.73
N GLU A 219 22.50 -17.75 18.27
CA GLU A 219 22.26 -16.31 18.15
C GLU A 219 21.92 -15.73 19.51
N GLU A 220 22.49 -14.62 19.86
CA GLU A 220 22.13 -13.84 21.03
C GLU A 220 21.38 -12.58 20.61
N ILE A 221 20.17 -12.41 21.15
CA ILE A 221 19.31 -11.27 20.81
C ILE A 221 19.50 -10.18 21.86
N TYR A 222 19.83 -8.99 21.39
CA TYR A 222 19.94 -7.79 22.21
C TYR A 222 18.82 -6.81 21.89
N GLU A 223 18.13 -6.32 22.91
CA GLU A 223 17.36 -5.09 22.77
C GLU A 223 18.32 -3.91 22.91
N GLN A 224 18.35 -3.01 21.93
CA GLN A 224 19.19 -1.83 21.99
C GLN A 224 18.40 -0.55 21.72
N ILE A 225 18.83 0.53 22.35
CA ILE A 225 18.31 1.86 22.13
C ILE A 225 19.39 2.67 21.43
N ARG A 226 19.05 3.16 20.23
CA ARG A 226 19.90 4.10 19.52
C ARG A 226 19.44 5.51 19.82
N VAL A 227 20.39 6.34 20.22
CA VAL A 227 20.20 7.78 20.52
C VAL A 227 20.94 8.56 19.46
N LEU A 228 20.20 9.31 18.65
CA LEU A 228 20.75 10.16 17.60
C LEU A 228 20.75 11.61 18.07
N ARG A 229 21.85 12.31 17.82
CA ARG A 229 22.03 13.76 17.97
C ARG A 229 22.71 14.32 16.72
N PRO A 230 22.61 15.61 16.43
CA PRO A 230 23.40 16.22 15.38
C PRO A 230 24.88 15.89 15.60
N GLY A 231 25.56 15.33 14.58
CA GLY A 231 26.98 15.00 14.64
C GLY A 231 27.38 13.79 15.48
N SER A 232 26.44 13.08 16.14
CA SER A 232 26.81 11.95 17.00
C SER A 232 25.69 10.96 17.21
N TYR A 233 26.04 9.72 17.55
CA TYR A 233 25.11 8.69 17.97
C TYR A 233 25.67 7.88 19.15
N GLU A 234 24.77 7.31 19.95
CA GLU A 234 25.09 6.40 21.04
C GLU A 234 24.15 5.19 20.98
N VAL A 235 24.68 4.01 21.33
CA VAL A 235 23.93 2.77 21.37
C VAL A 235 23.99 2.21 22.79
N TYR A 236 22.83 2.00 23.37
CA TYR A 236 22.65 1.37 24.67
C TYR A 236 22.06 -0.02 24.47
N ARG A 237 22.64 -1.04 25.09
CA ARG A 237 22.18 -2.43 24.97
C ARG A 237 21.64 -2.95 26.28
N HIS A 238 20.66 -3.81 26.14
CA HIS A 238 20.11 -4.63 27.23
C HIS A 238 20.03 -6.08 26.71
N LYS A 239 20.50 -7.04 27.50
CA LYS A 239 20.41 -8.46 27.15
C LYS A 239 19.01 -8.96 27.40
N ASP A 240 18.36 -9.60 26.42
CA ASP A 240 16.95 -9.97 26.50
C ASP A 240 16.66 -11.01 27.62
N GLY A 241 17.61 -11.85 27.99
CA GLY A 241 17.51 -12.82 29.09
C GLY A 241 17.67 -12.23 30.49
N ASP A 242 18.17 -11.02 30.65
CA ASP A 242 18.49 -10.42 31.96
C ASP A 242 17.30 -9.71 32.62
N ARG A 243 16.13 -9.67 31.97
CA ARG A 243 14.91 -9.05 32.52
C ARG A 243 14.47 -9.57 33.88
N PHE A 244 14.90 -10.79 34.26
CA PHE A 244 14.55 -11.40 35.54
C PHE A 244 15.64 -11.24 36.62
N ASN A 245 16.81 -10.71 36.28
CA ASN A 245 17.89 -10.53 37.23
C ASN A 245 18.02 -9.07 37.65
N THR A 246 17.14 -8.65 38.56
CA THR A 246 16.97 -7.27 39.03
C THR A 246 18.22 -6.65 39.66
N LYS A 247 19.29 -7.39 39.92
CA LYS A 247 20.52 -6.89 40.54
C LYS A 247 21.65 -6.51 39.57
N LYS A 248 21.53 -6.84 38.27
CA LYS A 248 22.49 -6.48 37.21
C LYS A 248 21.85 -6.00 35.91
N ALA A 249 20.54 -5.92 35.87
CA ALA A 249 19.77 -5.48 34.70
C ALA A 249 19.80 -3.94 34.59
N GLY A 250 20.57 -3.44 33.67
CA GLY A 250 20.64 -2.02 33.36
C GLY A 250 21.08 -1.80 31.93
N TRP A 251 20.64 -0.72 31.36
CA TRP A 251 21.13 -0.26 30.07
C TRP A 251 22.60 0.15 30.19
N TYR A 252 23.47 -0.38 29.34
CA TYR A 252 24.88 0.01 29.25
C TYR A 252 25.19 0.56 27.87
N ARG A 253 26.06 1.56 27.79
CA ARG A 253 26.52 2.10 26.53
C ARG A 253 27.43 1.08 25.86
N SER A 254 26.96 0.51 24.76
CA SER A 254 27.69 -0.52 24.00
C SER A 254 28.57 0.08 22.91
N ALA A 255 28.09 1.13 22.24
CA ALA A 255 28.79 1.77 21.14
C ALA A 255 28.43 3.25 21.07
N GLY A 256 29.16 4.00 20.27
CA GLY A 256 28.87 5.38 19.94
C GLY A 256 29.95 5.92 19.01
N GLY A 257 29.58 6.93 18.23
CA GLY A 257 30.47 7.55 17.27
C GLY A 257 30.03 8.97 16.90
N THR A 258 30.81 9.59 16.06
CA THR A 258 30.51 10.88 15.45
C THR A 258 30.16 10.70 13.99
N THR A 259 29.28 11.56 13.45
CA THR A 259 28.94 11.64 12.04
C THR A 259 29.39 12.99 11.49
N SER A 260 29.62 13.06 10.18
CA SER A 260 29.94 14.32 9.50
C SER A 260 28.76 15.24 9.30
N LEU A 261 27.56 14.80 9.68
CA LEU A 261 26.31 15.54 9.49
C LEU A 261 26.06 16.49 10.67
N ASP A 262 25.63 17.69 10.36
CA ASP A 262 25.17 18.72 11.30
C ASP A 262 23.68 18.56 11.71
N GLU A 263 23.01 17.54 11.19
CA GLU A 263 21.61 17.21 11.43
C GLU A 263 21.42 15.73 11.78
N ILE A 264 20.27 15.40 12.36
CA ILE A 264 19.90 13.99 12.62
C ILE A 264 19.45 13.36 11.31
N PRO A 265 20.10 12.28 10.82
CA PRO A 265 19.78 11.65 9.54
C PRO A 265 18.52 10.77 9.62
N LEU A 266 17.46 11.25 10.25
CA LEU A 266 16.18 10.55 10.41
C LEU A 266 15.07 11.37 9.75
N VAL A 267 14.55 10.86 8.65
CA VAL A 267 13.46 11.47 7.89
C VAL A 267 12.16 10.76 8.21
N THR A 268 11.07 11.49 8.40
CA THR A 268 9.77 10.92 8.78
C THR A 268 8.74 11.12 7.67
N VAL A 269 8.13 10.02 7.26
CA VAL A 269 6.99 9.98 6.33
C VAL A 269 5.71 9.97 7.16
N TYR A 270 4.83 10.95 6.93
CA TYR A 270 3.56 11.08 7.63
C TYR A 270 2.39 10.71 6.72
N SER A 271 1.41 10.01 7.28
CA SER A 271 0.10 9.87 6.65
C SER A 271 -0.89 10.95 7.15
N ASN A 272 -0.74 11.40 8.40
CA ASN A 272 -1.55 12.45 9.00
C ASN A 272 -0.74 13.13 10.12
N ARG A 273 0.00 14.18 9.76
CA ARG A 273 0.89 14.89 10.68
C ARG A 273 0.09 15.83 11.60
N ILE A 274 0.30 15.69 12.91
CA ILE A 274 -0.22 16.60 13.93
C ILE A 274 0.91 17.56 14.40
N ALA A 275 2.07 16.97 14.69
CA ALA A 275 3.26 17.72 15.13
C ALA A 275 4.52 16.92 14.71
N THR A 276 5.70 17.41 15.11
CA THR A 276 6.96 16.68 14.88
C THR A 276 6.93 15.34 15.60
N LEU A 277 7.04 14.24 14.84
CA LEU A 277 6.97 12.85 15.31
C LEU A 277 5.66 12.51 16.07
N VAL A 278 4.59 13.28 15.80
CA VAL A 278 3.24 13.03 16.34
C VAL A 278 2.24 12.95 15.20
N SER A 279 1.45 11.90 15.18
CA SER A 279 0.45 11.65 14.16
C SER A 279 -0.72 10.84 14.72
N LYS A 280 -1.87 10.88 14.03
CA LYS A 280 -2.99 9.96 14.27
C LYS A 280 -3.09 9.02 13.06
N PRO A 281 -3.11 7.69 13.26
CA PRO A 281 -3.29 6.76 12.16
C PRO A 281 -4.62 6.99 11.42
N PRO A 282 -4.63 7.16 10.10
CA PRO A 282 -5.89 7.31 9.35
C PRO A 282 -6.71 6.01 9.32
N MET A 283 -6.05 4.86 9.53
CA MET A 283 -6.66 3.53 9.48
C MET A 283 -7.19 3.01 10.82
N VAL A 284 -7.12 3.80 11.91
CA VAL A 284 -7.53 3.33 13.25
C VAL A 284 -9.02 2.96 13.30
N GLU A 285 -9.88 3.75 12.68
CA GLU A 285 -11.32 3.52 12.65
C GLU A 285 -11.68 2.27 11.83
N VAL A 286 -10.93 2.01 10.76
CA VAL A 286 -11.02 0.76 9.99
C VAL A 286 -10.60 -0.44 10.84
N ALA A 287 -9.55 -0.29 11.67
CA ALA A 287 -9.11 -1.35 12.60
C ALA A 287 -10.19 -1.69 13.63
N GLU A 288 -10.81 -0.67 14.23
CA GLU A 288 -11.91 -0.85 15.19
C GLU A 288 -13.11 -1.56 14.57
N LEU A 289 -13.51 -1.18 13.35
CA LEU A 289 -14.58 -1.88 12.63
C LEU A 289 -14.19 -3.30 12.24
N ASN A 290 -12.93 -3.55 11.88
CA ASN A 290 -12.45 -4.90 11.57
C ASN A 290 -12.53 -5.82 12.80
N LEU A 291 -12.22 -5.31 13.99
CA LEU A 291 -12.38 -6.06 15.25
C LEU A 291 -13.86 -6.30 15.57
N ALA A 292 -14.71 -5.26 15.43
CA ALA A 292 -16.15 -5.40 15.62
C ALA A 292 -16.76 -6.42 14.64
N TYR A 293 -16.33 -6.41 13.39
CA TYR A 293 -16.71 -7.43 12.41
C TYR A 293 -16.34 -8.83 12.88
N SER A 294 -15.11 -9.02 13.36
CA SER A 294 -14.63 -10.34 13.81
C SER A 294 -15.40 -10.86 15.04
N GLN A 295 -15.78 -9.97 15.96
CA GLN A 295 -16.65 -10.33 17.09
C GLN A 295 -18.00 -10.83 16.61
N ARG A 296 -18.69 -10.08 15.73
CA ARG A 296 -19.99 -10.47 15.17
C ARG A 296 -19.89 -11.71 14.28
N PHE A 297 -18.80 -11.85 13.55
CA PHE A 297 -18.57 -13.01 12.71
C PHE A 297 -18.39 -14.29 13.56
N CYS A 298 -17.71 -14.18 14.70
CA CYS A 298 -17.58 -15.26 15.66
C CYS A 298 -18.96 -15.69 16.22
N ASP A 299 -19.80 -14.73 16.64
CA ASP A 299 -21.13 -14.97 17.14
C ASP A 299 -22.04 -15.62 16.07
N TYR A 300 -21.98 -15.15 14.84
CA TYR A 300 -22.71 -15.70 13.70
C TYR A 300 -22.33 -17.17 13.43
N HIS A 301 -21.02 -17.46 13.36
CA HIS A 301 -20.54 -18.82 13.16
C HIS A 301 -20.95 -19.76 14.31
N HIS A 302 -20.85 -19.27 15.55
CA HIS A 302 -21.29 -20.03 16.72
C HIS A 302 -22.79 -20.32 16.66
N SER A 303 -23.60 -19.31 16.35
CA SER A 303 -25.04 -19.45 16.20
C SER A 303 -25.43 -20.47 15.12
N ILE A 304 -24.77 -20.44 13.97
CA ILE A 304 -24.96 -21.43 12.90
C ILE A 304 -24.52 -22.81 13.38
N HIS A 305 -23.36 -22.93 14.02
CA HIS A 305 -22.86 -24.21 14.48
C HIS A 305 -23.83 -24.88 15.47
N VAL A 306 -24.34 -24.13 16.45
CA VAL A 306 -25.32 -24.61 17.41
C VAL A 306 -26.67 -24.90 16.73
N GLY A 307 -27.14 -23.99 15.91
CA GLY A 307 -28.46 -24.08 15.28
C GLY A 307 -28.55 -25.05 14.11
N SER A 308 -27.45 -25.41 13.49
CA SER A 308 -27.39 -26.46 12.46
C SER A 308 -27.48 -27.87 13.03
N GLN A 309 -27.28 -28.01 14.36
CA GLN A 309 -27.43 -29.29 15.04
C GLN A 309 -28.81 -29.34 15.67
N PRO A 310 -29.73 -30.16 15.12
CA PRO A 310 -31.08 -30.27 15.68
C PRO A 310 -31.01 -30.83 17.09
N THR A 311 -31.56 -30.09 18.04
CA THR A 311 -31.69 -30.56 19.42
C THR A 311 -32.97 -31.36 19.54
N LEU A 312 -32.81 -32.65 19.82
CA LEU A 312 -33.92 -33.52 20.10
C LEU A 312 -34.40 -33.28 21.53
N TYR A 313 -35.70 -33.04 21.71
CA TYR A 313 -36.30 -33.10 23.04
C TYR A 313 -37.24 -34.29 23.17
N LEU A 314 -37.22 -34.86 24.35
CA LEU A 314 -38.07 -35.98 24.76
C LEU A 314 -38.87 -35.54 25.95
N LYS A 315 -40.21 -35.70 25.89
CA LYS A 315 -41.11 -35.41 26.98
C LYS A 315 -41.80 -36.70 27.43
N GLY A 316 -41.94 -36.89 28.74
CA GLY A 316 -42.63 -38.05 29.30
C GLY A 316 -41.76 -39.31 29.45
N PHE A 317 -40.44 -39.19 29.27
CA PHE A 317 -39.47 -40.26 29.52
C PHE A 317 -38.90 -40.16 30.94
N ASP A 318 -38.77 -41.29 31.59
CA ASP A 318 -38.16 -41.41 32.91
C ASP A 318 -36.68 -41.84 32.73
N PRO A 319 -35.66 -40.97 33.07
CA PRO A 319 -34.26 -41.28 32.84
C PRO A 319 -33.75 -42.49 33.61
N ASP A 320 -34.45 -42.90 34.68
CA ASP A 320 -34.01 -44.04 35.54
C ASP A 320 -34.60 -45.40 35.09
N ASN A 321 -35.67 -45.39 34.29
CA ASN A 321 -36.37 -46.59 33.85
C ASN A 321 -36.33 -46.87 32.34
N ASP A 322 -36.00 -45.89 31.52
CA ASP A 322 -36.06 -46.04 30.09
C ASP A 322 -34.68 -46.39 29.47
N THR A 323 -34.64 -47.49 28.78
CA THR A 323 -33.53 -47.96 27.98
C THR A 323 -33.16 -46.94 26.86
N SER A 324 -31.89 -46.77 26.62
CA SER A 324 -31.32 -45.86 25.60
C SER A 324 -32.10 -45.84 24.30
N LEU A 325 -32.59 -44.69 23.91
CA LEU A 325 -33.24 -44.44 22.61
C LEU A 325 -32.19 -44.50 21.49
N GLY A 326 -32.19 -45.60 20.78
CA GLY A 326 -31.36 -45.73 19.55
C GLY A 326 -32.11 -45.11 18.40
N MET A 327 -31.65 -43.94 17.91
CA MET A 327 -32.16 -43.35 16.67
C MET A 327 -31.33 -43.82 15.50
N SER A 328 -31.96 -44.46 14.53
CA SER A 328 -31.39 -44.87 13.26
C SER A 328 -32.35 -44.56 12.14
N VAL A 329 -31.86 -44.43 10.95
CA VAL A 329 -32.69 -44.30 9.74
C VAL A 329 -33.58 -45.53 9.62
N ASN A 330 -34.90 -45.34 9.55
CA ASN A 330 -35.95 -46.39 9.55
C ASN A 330 -36.28 -47.05 10.91
N THR A 331 -35.96 -46.41 12.02
CA THR A 331 -36.37 -46.90 13.36
C THR A 331 -37.63 -46.15 13.81
N ALA A 332 -38.69 -46.88 14.15
CA ALA A 332 -39.88 -46.30 14.77
C ALA A 332 -39.63 -46.18 16.28
N VAL A 333 -39.89 -45.00 16.85
CA VAL A 333 -39.80 -44.74 18.28
C VAL A 333 -41.18 -44.91 18.90
N LEU A 334 -41.31 -45.79 19.85
CA LEU A 334 -42.55 -45.97 20.64
C LEU A 334 -42.55 -44.92 21.76
N LEU A 335 -43.56 -44.07 21.78
CA LEU A 335 -43.74 -43.05 22.82
C LEU A 335 -44.69 -43.55 23.92
N PRO A 336 -44.46 -43.18 25.19
CA PRO A 336 -45.46 -43.35 26.24
C PRO A 336 -46.73 -42.58 25.91
N PRO A 337 -47.89 -42.88 26.55
CA PRO A 337 -49.18 -42.22 26.22
C PRO A 337 -49.15 -40.71 26.30
N ASP A 338 -48.32 -40.11 27.15
CA ASP A 338 -48.13 -38.67 27.32
C ASP A 338 -46.77 -38.18 26.80
N GLY A 339 -46.07 -39.07 26.05
CA GLY A 339 -44.75 -38.77 25.47
C GLY A 339 -44.83 -37.93 24.23
N ASP A 340 -43.89 -37.03 24.07
CA ASP A 340 -43.68 -36.23 22.89
C ASP A 340 -42.20 -36.21 22.50
N ILE A 341 -41.93 -36.24 21.20
CA ILE A 341 -40.59 -36.16 20.65
C ILE A 341 -40.60 -35.10 19.57
N GLY A 342 -39.70 -34.17 19.64
CA GLY A 342 -39.59 -33.15 18.64
C GLY A 342 -38.17 -32.64 18.49
N ILE A 343 -37.96 -31.87 17.47
CA ILE A 343 -36.69 -31.23 17.15
C ILE A 343 -36.88 -29.73 17.34
N VAL A 344 -36.03 -29.14 18.15
CA VAL A 344 -35.98 -27.69 18.33
C VAL A 344 -34.86 -27.15 17.47
N CYS A 345 -35.20 -26.25 16.55
CA CYS A 345 -34.26 -25.47 15.77
C CYS A 345 -34.52 -23.97 16.04
N PRO A 346 -33.46 -23.15 16.15
CA PRO A 346 -33.64 -21.71 16.23
C PRO A 346 -34.34 -21.18 14.98
N PRO A 347 -35.13 -20.07 15.07
CA PRO A 347 -35.78 -19.49 13.91
C PRO A 347 -34.74 -18.98 12.90
N SER A 348 -34.97 -19.28 11.62
CA SER A 348 -34.07 -18.92 10.52
C SER A 348 -33.84 -17.41 10.36
N ASP A 349 -34.82 -16.61 10.79
CA ASP A 349 -34.81 -15.15 10.66
C ASP A 349 -33.67 -14.51 11.50
N ALA A 350 -33.34 -15.11 12.64
CA ALA A 350 -32.24 -14.63 13.49
C ALA A 350 -30.88 -14.67 12.77
N TYR A 351 -30.63 -15.70 11.97
CA TYR A 351 -29.38 -15.82 11.20
C TYR A 351 -29.33 -14.80 10.07
N GLN A 352 -30.47 -14.50 9.44
CA GLN A 352 -30.55 -13.50 8.39
C GLN A 352 -30.25 -12.09 8.91
N GLU A 353 -30.75 -11.74 10.10
CA GLU A 353 -30.44 -10.45 10.72
C GLU A 353 -28.97 -10.33 11.13
N GLN A 354 -28.34 -11.39 11.65
CA GLN A 354 -26.91 -11.41 11.92
C GLN A 354 -26.08 -11.23 10.64
N LEU A 355 -26.47 -11.92 9.56
CA LEU A 355 -25.80 -11.79 8.26
C LEU A 355 -25.93 -10.37 7.69
N LYS A 356 -27.09 -9.73 7.80
CA LYS A 356 -27.27 -8.32 7.40
C LYS A 356 -26.37 -7.39 8.20
N CYS A 357 -26.26 -7.61 9.52
CA CYS A 357 -25.34 -6.84 10.36
C CYS A 357 -23.89 -6.94 9.87
N LEU A 358 -23.43 -8.15 9.52
CA LEU A 358 -22.10 -8.37 8.95
C LEU A 358 -21.92 -7.66 7.61
N GLN A 359 -22.92 -7.70 6.74
CA GLN A 359 -22.89 -7.01 5.44
C GLN A 359 -22.79 -5.48 5.62
N VAL A 360 -23.53 -4.92 6.58
CA VAL A 360 -23.45 -3.48 6.90
C VAL A 360 -22.06 -3.11 7.42
N LEU A 361 -21.48 -3.91 8.31
CA LEU A 361 -20.11 -3.66 8.81
C LEU A 361 -19.06 -3.77 7.68
N GLU A 362 -19.20 -4.75 6.80
CA GLU A 362 -18.32 -4.90 5.64
C GLU A 362 -18.41 -3.68 4.70
N GLU A 363 -19.62 -3.18 4.46
CA GLU A 363 -19.83 -1.97 3.66
C GLU A 363 -19.25 -0.72 4.33
N GLN A 364 -19.38 -0.59 5.65
CA GLN A 364 -18.75 0.48 6.41
C GLN A 364 -17.21 0.41 6.34
N ILE A 365 -16.61 -0.77 6.50
CA ILE A 365 -15.18 -0.98 6.34
C ILE A 365 -14.73 -0.60 4.92
N ARG A 366 -15.48 -1.02 3.91
CA ARG A 366 -15.20 -0.66 2.51
C ARG A 366 -15.35 0.84 2.28
N SER A 367 -16.41 1.46 2.77
CA SER A 367 -16.66 2.89 2.62
C SER A 367 -15.56 3.72 3.27
N LEU A 368 -15.16 3.43 4.50
CA LEU A 368 -14.02 4.08 5.15
C LEU A 368 -12.69 3.78 4.45
N GLY A 369 -12.49 2.56 4.01
CA GLY A 369 -11.34 2.19 3.21
C GLY A 369 -11.33 2.89 1.85
N VAL A 370 -12.49 3.07 1.21
CA VAL A 370 -12.63 3.81 -0.05
C VAL A 370 -12.40 5.30 0.14
N SER A 371 -12.78 5.89 1.26
CA SER A 371 -12.44 7.29 1.56
C SER A 371 -10.92 7.51 1.66
N VAL A 372 -10.16 6.46 1.97
CA VAL A 372 -8.70 6.45 1.93
C VAL A 372 -8.15 5.97 0.58
N LEU A 373 -8.92 5.22 -0.21
CA LEU A 373 -8.42 4.41 -1.34
C LEU A 373 -8.97 4.75 -2.72
N ALA A 374 -9.88 5.72 -2.91
CA ALA A 374 -10.56 5.95 -4.21
C ALA A 374 -10.78 4.72 -5.09
N LYS A 375 -12.05 4.35 -5.17
CA LYS A 375 -12.66 3.63 -6.30
C LYS A 375 -12.37 2.15 -6.51
N GLN A 376 -13.28 1.33 -6.06
CA GLN A 376 -13.71 0.14 -6.83
C GLN A 376 -15.21 0.26 -7.16
N ASN A 377 -15.52 -0.09 -8.40
CA ASN A 377 -16.82 -0.15 -9.05
C ASN A 377 -18.02 -0.49 -8.15
N ILE A 378 -18.63 0.52 -7.54
CA ILE A 378 -19.99 0.40 -7.00
C ILE A 378 -20.92 0.82 -8.12
N THR A 379 -21.60 -0.15 -8.71
CA THR A 379 -22.39 -0.03 -9.94
C THR A 379 -23.69 0.78 -9.80
N ASN A 380 -24.12 1.19 -8.58
CA ASN A 380 -25.46 1.71 -8.34
C ASN A 380 -25.57 3.06 -7.61
N VAL A 381 -24.53 3.89 -7.55
CA VAL A 381 -24.62 5.24 -6.97
C VAL A 381 -24.66 6.28 -8.07
N ALA A 382 -25.47 7.34 -7.89
CA ALA A 382 -25.60 8.43 -8.87
C ALA A 382 -24.23 9.04 -9.23
N ALA A 383 -24.05 9.39 -10.50
CA ALA A 383 -22.76 9.84 -11.06
C ALA A 383 -22.16 11.05 -10.33
N GLU A 384 -22.99 11.91 -9.75
CA GLU A 384 -22.57 13.12 -9.02
C GLU A 384 -22.00 12.80 -7.62
N SER A 385 -22.63 11.88 -6.88
CA SER A 385 -22.10 11.41 -5.58
C SER A 385 -20.75 10.72 -5.76
N LYS A 386 -20.61 9.90 -6.81
CA LYS A 386 -19.34 9.27 -7.18
C LYS A 386 -18.24 10.28 -7.52
N ARG A 387 -18.60 11.41 -8.10
CA ARG A 387 -17.66 12.47 -8.46
C ARG A 387 -17.15 13.22 -7.24
N LEU A 388 -18.02 13.51 -6.27
CA LEU A 388 -17.66 14.17 -5.00
C LEU A 388 -16.76 13.28 -4.13
N ASP A 389 -17.13 12.02 -3.93
CA ASP A 389 -16.32 11.05 -3.18
C ASP A 389 -14.92 10.86 -3.80
N ARG A 390 -14.82 11.01 -5.12
CA ARG A 390 -13.57 10.92 -5.86
C ARG A 390 -12.65 12.12 -5.62
N ILE A 391 -13.20 13.32 -5.61
CA ILE A 391 -12.43 14.55 -5.37
C ILE A 391 -11.81 14.52 -3.97
N ASP A 392 -12.55 14.10 -2.96
CA ASP A 392 -12.06 14.03 -1.58
C ASP A 392 -10.94 12.99 -1.42
N THR A 393 -11.09 11.85 -2.07
CA THR A 393 -10.10 10.76 -1.99
C THR A 393 -8.81 11.06 -2.75
N ASP A 394 -8.92 11.62 -3.95
CA ASP A 394 -7.76 12.06 -4.73
C ASP A 394 -6.98 13.16 -3.96
N SER A 395 -7.68 13.97 -3.17
CA SER A 395 -7.09 14.98 -2.30
C SER A 395 -6.23 14.38 -1.18
N ILE A 396 -6.74 13.39 -0.45
CA ILE A 396 -6.01 12.74 0.66
C ILE A 396 -4.78 11.99 0.13
N MET A 397 -4.92 11.23 -0.95
CA MET A 397 -3.81 10.52 -1.57
C MET A 397 -2.74 11.47 -2.12
N SER A 398 -3.17 12.63 -2.67
CA SER A 398 -2.25 13.66 -3.15
C SER A 398 -1.41 14.23 -2.00
N ILE A 399 -2.01 14.50 -0.84
CA ILE A 399 -1.30 15.01 0.33
C ILE A 399 -0.26 13.98 0.82
N ILE A 400 -0.64 12.71 0.93
CA ILE A 400 0.27 11.63 1.35
C ILE A 400 1.41 11.45 0.35
N SER A 401 1.11 11.52 -0.95
CA SER A 401 2.10 11.45 -2.02
C SER A 401 3.11 12.61 -1.98
N GLU A 402 2.63 13.84 -1.70
CA GLU A 402 3.49 15.02 -1.54
C GLU A 402 4.41 14.89 -0.31
N ASP A 403 3.87 14.41 0.81
CA ASP A 403 4.67 14.18 2.01
C ASP A 403 5.73 13.10 1.78
N LEU A 404 5.40 12.04 1.04
CA LEU A 404 6.36 11.01 0.65
C LEU A 404 7.43 11.57 -0.31
N ALA A 405 7.04 12.33 -1.32
CA ALA A 405 8.00 12.95 -2.26
C ALA A 405 8.97 13.89 -1.52
N ARG A 406 8.46 14.71 -0.59
CA ARG A 406 9.28 15.57 0.25
C ARG A 406 10.24 14.77 1.12
N ALA A 407 9.76 13.69 1.75
CA ALA A 407 10.60 12.82 2.57
C ALA A 407 11.71 12.15 1.73
N ILE A 408 11.41 11.70 0.52
CA ILE A 408 12.42 11.13 -0.39
C ILE A 408 13.44 12.20 -0.79
N SER A 409 13.02 13.42 -1.09
CA SER A 409 13.94 14.54 -1.37
C SER A 409 14.87 14.83 -0.20
N ASP A 410 14.36 14.81 1.04
CA ASP A 410 15.18 14.96 2.24
C ASP A 410 16.16 13.78 2.44
N ILE A 411 15.72 12.55 2.15
CA ILE A 411 16.59 11.35 2.17
C ILE A 411 17.74 11.51 1.17
N LEU A 412 17.44 11.89 -0.07
CA LEU A 412 18.45 12.06 -1.12
C LEU A 412 19.40 13.21 -0.80
N ARG A 413 18.91 14.31 -0.18
CA ARG A 413 19.73 15.42 0.30
C ARG A 413 20.72 14.95 1.37
N ILE A 414 20.29 14.14 2.34
CA ILE A 414 21.15 13.59 3.40
C ILE A 414 22.12 12.56 2.82
N ALA A 415 21.63 11.64 1.99
CA ALA A 415 22.44 10.64 1.31
C ALA A 415 23.49 11.27 0.38
N GLY A 416 23.12 12.38 -0.29
CA GLY A 416 24.02 13.17 -1.12
C GLY A 416 25.19 13.79 -0.33
N LYS A 417 24.94 14.24 0.92
CA LYS A 417 26.00 14.72 1.82
C LYS A 417 27.03 13.60 2.14
N TYR A 418 26.58 12.35 2.27
CA TYR A 418 27.45 11.20 2.48
C TYR A 418 28.20 10.79 1.21
N ALA A 419 27.51 10.76 0.07
CA ALA A 419 28.06 10.28 -1.19
C ALA A 419 28.83 11.37 -1.99
N GLY A 420 28.73 12.64 -1.58
CA GLY A 420 29.30 13.75 -2.35
C GLY A 420 28.62 13.93 -3.72
N LYS A 421 27.31 13.62 -3.82
CA LYS A 421 26.51 13.63 -5.04
C LYS A 421 25.39 14.65 -4.95
N GLU A 422 25.09 15.31 -6.06
CA GLU A 422 23.98 16.25 -6.13
C GLU A 422 22.64 15.51 -6.17
N PRO A 423 21.69 15.82 -5.24
CA PRO A 423 20.39 15.18 -5.21
C PRO A 423 19.53 15.58 -6.41
N PRO A 424 18.77 14.65 -7.02
CA PRO A 424 17.80 14.96 -8.07
C PRO A 424 16.51 15.55 -7.50
N GLU A 425 15.70 16.12 -8.36
CA GLU A 425 14.32 16.45 -8.07
C GLU A 425 13.46 15.17 -8.08
N VAL A 426 12.57 15.03 -7.10
CA VAL A 426 11.74 13.83 -6.91
C VAL A 426 10.32 14.13 -7.30
N THR A 427 9.76 13.32 -8.20
CA THR A 427 8.37 13.42 -8.61
C THR A 427 7.67 12.08 -8.43
N ILE A 428 6.51 12.09 -7.75
CA ILE A 428 5.57 10.97 -7.69
C ILE A 428 4.31 11.38 -8.44
N PRO A 429 3.97 10.71 -9.55
CA PRO A 429 2.80 11.06 -10.35
C PRO A 429 1.51 10.90 -9.55
N LYS A 430 0.66 11.93 -9.53
CA LYS A 430 -0.60 11.99 -8.76
C LYS A 430 -1.80 11.42 -9.52
N ASP A 431 -1.56 10.58 -10.52
CA ASP A 431 -2.64 9.92 -11.25
C ASP A 431 -2.98 8.59 -10.61
N TYR A 432 -3.96 8.61 -9.71
CA TYR A 432 -4.44 7.44 -8.96
C TYR A 432 -5.54 6.67 -9.70
N THR A 433 -5.99 7.17 -10.85
CA THR A 433 -7.03 6.53 -11.63
C THR A 433 -6.44 5.73 -12.78
N ASN A 434 -6.85 4.48 -12.89
CA ASN A 434 -6.64 3.70 -14.11
C ASN A 434 -7.53 4.33 -15.20
N ARG A 435 -7.03 5.36 -15.88
CA ARG A 435 -7.64 5.91 -17.08
C ARG A 435 -7.20 5.04 -18.25
N LEU A 436 -7.62 3.78 -18.26
CA LEU A 436 -7.65 3.07 -19.52
C LEU A 436 -8.57 3.90 -20.43
N LEU A 437 -7.99 4.49 -21.46
CA LEU A 437 -8.76 5.18 -22.47
C LEU A 437 -9.72 4.17 -23.09
N ASP A 438 -11.02 4.46 -23.06
CA ASP A 438 -12.01 3.66 -23.74
C ASP A 438 -11.79 3.78 -25.27
N GLY A 439 -12.07 2.72 -26.03
CA GLY A 439 -11.93 2.71 -27.47
C GLY A 439 -12.59 3.91 -28.17
N ASN A 440 -13.73 4.38 -27.64
CA ASN A 440 -14.39 5.60 -28.13
C ASN A 440 -13.58 6.88 -27.89
N GLN A 441 -12.89 6.97 -26.74
CA GLN A 441 -12.03 8.12 -26.43
C GLN A 441 -10.78 8.12 -27.31
N ILE A 442 -10.18 6.96 -27.54
CA ILE A 442 -9.03 6.80 -28.44
C ILE A 442 -9.44 7.23 -29.86
N THR A 443 -10.60 6.78 -30.34
CA THR A 443 -11.11 7.16 -31.67
C THR A 443 -11.37 8.67 -31.78
N ALA A 444 -11.94 9.28 -30.74
CA ALA A 444 -12.16 10.73 -30.71
C ALA A 444 -10.84 11.51 -30.73
N MET A 445 -9.81 11.04 -30.01
CA MET A 445 -8.47 11.65 -30.00
C MET A 445 -7.75 11.53 -31.36
N LEU A 446 -7.86 10.37 -32.00
CA LEU A 446 -7.36 10.17 -33.35
C LEU A 446 -8.05 11.12 -34.37
N GLN A 447 -9.37 11.34 -34.25
CA GLN A 447 -10.09 12.29 -35.10
C GLN A 447 -9.62 13.74 -34.89
N LEU A 448 -9.35 14.15 -33.63
CA LEU A 448 -8.79 15.47 -33.32
C LEU A 448 -7.39 15.65 -33.93
N GLN A 449 -6.57 14.59 -33.90
CA GLN A 449 -5.24 14.63 -34.52
C GLN A 449 -5.34 14.67 -36.04
N MET A 450 -6.24 13.90 -36.68
CA MET A 450 -6.47 13.93 -38.11
C MET A 450 -6.99 15.31 -38.60
N GLN A 451 -7.70 16.05 -37.75
CA GLN A 451 -8.15 17.41 -37.98
C GLN A 451 -7.08 18.46 -37.66
N ASN A 452 -5.85 18.07 -37.31
CA ASN A 452 -4.75 18.94 -36.89
C ASN A 452 -5.06 19.86 -35.69
N GLN A 453 -6.00 19.45 -34.82
CA GLN A 453 -6.35 20.19 -33.61
C GLN A 453 -5.41 19.87 -32.44
N ILE A 454 -4.76 18.71 -32.47
CA ILE A 454 -3.72 18.29 -31.51
C ILE A 454 -2.49 17.78 -32.25
N SER A 455 -1.31 18.03 -31.71
CA SER A 455 -0.05 17.53 -32.28
C SER A 455 0.11 16.02 -32.05
N GLN A 456 0.89 15.36 -32.93
CA GLN A 456 1.24 13.95 -32.77
C GLN A 456 1.92 13.69 -31.41
N LYS A 457 2.82 14.58 -30.96
CA LYS A 457 3.48 14.48 -29.65
C LYS A 457 2.47 14.52 -28.50
N THR A 458 1.47 15.39 -28.57
CA THR A 458 0.40 15.47 -27.57
C THR A 458 -0.46 14.21 -27.55
N LEU A 459 -0.80 13.67 -28.75
CA LEU A 459 -1.56 12.42 -28.84
C LEU A 459 -0.80 11.25 -28.22
N LEU A 460 0.48 11.06 -28.60
CA LEU A 460 1.31 9.97 -28.07
C LEU A 460 1.48 10.08 -26.54
N ARG A 461 1.63 11.31 -26.02
CA ARG A 461 1.68 11.55 -24.58
C ARG A 461 0.38 11.17 -23.89
N ILE A 462 -0.77 11.54 -24.43
CA ILE A 462 -2.08 11.15 -23.86
C ILE A 462 -2.28 9.62 -23.91
N LEU A 463 -1.87 8.96 -25.00
CA LEU A 463 -1.95 7.51 -25.12
C LEU A 463 -1.00 6.79 -24.16
N SER A 464 0.18 7.33 -23.89
CA SER A 464 1.12 6.83 -22.89
C SER A 464 0.57 7.06 -21.48
N GLU A 465 0.04 8.24 -21.16
CA GLU A 465 -0.62 8.53 -19.88
C GLU A 465 -1.86 7.65 -19.66
N GLY A 466 -2.55 7.28 -20.74
CA GLY A 466 -3.69 6.34 -20.74
C GLY A 466 -3.31 4.87 -20.73
N GLU A 467 -2.02 4.54 -20.57
CA GLU A 467 -1.49 3.16 -20.54
C GLU A 467 -1.79 2.33 -21.81
N VAL A 468 -2.09 2.99 -22.92
CA VAL A 468 -2.27 2.34 -24.24
C VAL A 468 -0.91 2.02 -24.86
N ILE A 469 0.07 2.93 -24.67
CA ILE A 469 1.47 2.74 -25.08
C ILE A 469 2.26 2.30 -23.84
N PRO A 470 3.04 1.20 -23.94
CA PRO A 470 3.86 0.74 -22.83
C PRO A 470 4.89 1.82 -22.40
N PRO A 471 5.21 1.92 -21.08
CA PRO A 471 6.09 2.98 -20.54
C PRO A 471 7.56 2.88 -20.96
N PHE A 472 7.97 1.76 -21.57
CA PHE A 472 9.34 1.57 -22.08
C PHE A 472 9.55 2.09 -23.50
N VAL A 473 8.51 2.64 -24.16
CA VAL A 473 8.60 3.23 -25.50
C VAL A 473 9.02 4.68 -25.38
N ASP A 474 10.15 5.04 -25.97
CA ASP A 474 10.60 6.43 -26.06
C ASP A 474 9.73 7.16 -27.09
N LEU A 475 8.94 8.13 -26.61
CA LEU A 475 8.00 8.87 -27.44
C LEU A 475 8.70 9.79 -28.48
N ASP A 476 9.90 10.28 -28.18
CA ASP A 476 10.65 11.12 -29.10
C ASP A 476 11.32 10.29 -30.21
N GLU A 477 11.78 9.07 -29.88
CA GLU A 477 12.26 8.11 -30.87
C GLU A 477 11.12 7.65 -31.79
N GLU A 478 9.92 7.34 -31.25
CA GLU A 478 8.75 6.92 -32.01
C GLU A 478 8.27 8.03 -32.96
N ILE A 479 8.33 9.31 -32.56
CA ILE A 479 8.02 10.45 -33.43
C ILE A 479 9.02 10.51 -34.57
N THR A 480 10.30 10.31 -34.32
CA THR A 480 11.35 10.35 -35.33
C THR A 480 11.18 9.24 -36.34
N LEU A 481 10.92 8.02 -35.89
CA LEU A 481 10.66 6.85 -36.74
C LEU A 481 9.43 7.05 -37.64
N THR A 482 8.34 7.61 -37.08
CA THR A 482 7.13 7.91 -37.84
C THR A 482 7.35 9.00 -38.88
N GLN A 483 8.14 10.05 -38.57
CA GLN A 483 8.49 11.10 -39.54
C GLN A 483 9.38 10.57 -40.66
N ASP A 484 10.32 9.71 -40.36
CA ASP A 484 11.19 9.10 -41.38
C ASP A 484 10.42 8.13 -42.26
N ALA A 485 9.46 7.37 -41.72
CA ALA A 485 8.57 6.51 -42.51
C ALA A 485 7.69 7.34 -43.47
N VAL A 486 7.14 8.46 -43.00
CA VAL A 486 6.35 9.39 -43.87
C VAL A 486 7.20 9.98 -44.96
N LYS A 487 8.46 10.36 -44.68
CA LYS A 487 9.39 10.85 -45.72
C LYS A 487 9.71 9.78 -46.75
N GLN A 488 10.00 8.55 -46.32
CA GLN A 488 10.26 7.44 -47.23
C GLN A 488 9.07 7.14 -48.14
N ASP A 489 7.84 7.14 -47.60
CA ASP A 489 6.63 6.99 -48.40
C ASP A 489 6.43 8.11 -49.41
N PHE A 490 6.73 9.37 -49.01
CA PHE A 490 6.65 10.51 -49.89
C PHE A 490 7.69 10.43 -51.03
N ASP A 491 8.94 10.06 -50.70
CA ASP A 491 10.01 9.89 -51.71
C ASP A 491 9.67 8.75 -52.69
N LEU A 492 9.12 7.62 -52.20
CA LEU A 492 8.63 6.53 -53.06
C LEU A 492 7.47 6.95 -53.97
N GLN A 493 6.54 7.78 -53.49
CA GLN A 493 5.46 8.32 -54.30
C GLN A 493 5.98 9.28 -55.35
N LEU A 494 7.02 10.08 -55.04
CA LEU A 494 7.67 10.98 -55.95
C LEU A 494 8.40 10.21 -57.08
N GLU A 495 9.17 9.18 -56.73
CA GLU A 495 9.82 8.28 -57.69
C GLU A 495 8.81 7.58 -58.61
N GLN A 496 7.67 7.12 -58.06
CA GLN A 496 6.60 6.51 -58.85
C GLN A 496 5.93 7.51 -59.79
N ALA A 497 5.73 8.76 -59.34
CA ALA A 497 5.17 9.82 -60.16
C ALA A 497 6.13 10.26 -61.27
N GLU A 498 7.42 10.35 -60.98
CA GLU A 498 8.46 10.64 -62.00
C GLU A 498 8.56 9.52 -63.01
N ALA A 499 8.56 8.24 -62.58
CA ALA A 499 8.56 7.10 -63.48
C ALA A 499 7.31 7.05 -64.40
N MET A 500 6.11 7.41 -63.86
CA MET A 500 4.89 7.55 -64.70
C MET A 500 4.97 8.72 -65.65
N GLY A 501 5.55 9.87 -65.25
CA GLY A 501 5.77 11.02 -66.08
C GLY A 501 6.74 10.76 -67.23
N ASP A 502 7.78 9.98 -66.97
CA ASP A 502 8.71 9.51 -68.04
C ASP A 502 8.07 8.50 -69.00
N ILE A 503 7.17 7.64 -68.55
CA ILE A 503 6.41 6.72 -69.40
C ILE A 503 5.42 7.51 -70.26
N GLU A 504 4.75 8.53 -69.74
CA GLU A 504 3.81 9.37 -70.50
C GLU A 504 4.54 10.30 -71.52
N SER A 505 5.76 10.73 -71.18
CA SER A 505 6.63 11.50 -72.12
C SER A 505 7.24 10.61 -73.21
N ALA A 506 7.57 9.35 -72.89
CA ALA A 506 8.03 8.33 -73.86
C ALA A 506 6.92 7.93 -74.81
N GLN A 507 5.69 7.74 -74.35
CA GLN A 507 4.52 7.44 -75.18
C GLN A 507 4.13 8.62 -76.13
N LYS A 508 4.33 9.89 -75.71
CA LYS A 508 4.15 11.03 -76.54
C LYS A 508 5.22 11.19 -77.65
N ASN A 509 6.41 10.67 -77.40
CA ASN A 509 7.49 10.70 -78.37
C ASN A 509 7.39 9.55 -79.43
N GLU A 510 6.72 8.48 -79.17
CA GLU A 510 6.50 7.38 -80.17
C GLU A 510 5.26 7.60 -81.06
N GLY A 511 4.38 8.54 -80.69
CA GLY A 511 3.14 8.87 -81.43
C GLY A 511 3.25 9.88 -82.56
N GLY A 512 4.46 10.33 -82.98
CA GLY A 512 4.67 11.44 -83.87
C GLY A 512 5.18 11.10 -85.25
N VAL A 513 4.61 10.17 -86.00
CA VAL A 513 4.69 10.06 -87.46
C VAL A 513 3.44 9.38 -88.01
N SER A 514 2.50 10.12 -88.53
CA SER A 514 1.94 10.14 -89.90
C SER A 514 0.55 10.76 -89.98
N SER A 515 0.55 11.83 -90.80
CA SER A 515 -0.48 12.22 -91.83
C SER A 515 -1.96 12.16 -91.47
N GLY A 516 -2.58 13.32 -91.37
CA GLY A 516 -3.31 13.84 -92.55
C GLY A 516 -4.81 13.61 -92.49
N SER A 517 -5.52 14.77 -92.54
CA SER A 517 -6.80 14.93 -93.24
C SER A 517 -8.11 14.78 -92.49
N ALA A 518 -8.69 15.95 -92.30
CA ALA A 518 -10.09 16.34 -92.64
C ALA A 518 -11.25 15.94 -91.71
N ALA A 519 -11.84 17.04 -91.26
CA ALA A 519 -13.27 17.36 -91.33
C ALA A 519 -14.25 16.87 -90.25
N ASP A 520 -14.72 17.86 -89.56
CA ASP A 520 -16.15 18.24 -89.44
C ASP A 520 -17.01 17.47 -88.35
N GLY A 521 -17.74 18.27 -87.63
CA GLY A 521 -19.06 17.89 -87.15
C GLY A 521 -19.34 17.85 -85.64
N SER A 522 -19.64 19.03 -85.15
CA SER A 522 -20.84 19.31 -84.32
C SER A 522 -21.23 18.49 -83.08
N GLN A 523 -21.42 19.28 -82.04
CA GLN A 523 -22.58 19.34 -81.14
C GLN A 523 -22.70 18.36 -79.98
N SER A 524 -22.67 18.93 -78.82
CA SER A 524 -23.75 19.14 -77.82
C SER A 524 -24.15 17.99 -76.92
N GLY A 525 -24.37 18.33 -75.67
CA GLY A 525 -25.27 17.70 -74.71
C GLY A 525 -24.55 17.29 -73.43
N SER A 526 -24.45 18.12 -72.46
CA SER A 526 -25.40 18.47 -71.37
C SER A 526 -25.89 17.35 -70.52
N GLN A 527 -25.64 17.54 -69.20
CA GLN A 527 -26.47 17.15 -68.06
C GLN A 527 -26.47 15.67 -67.71
N THR A 528 -26.46 15.27 -66.46
CA THR A 528 -27.20 15.72 -65.27
C THR A 528 -26.67 15.08 -63.99
N LEU A 529 -26.59 15.88 -63.01
CA LEU A 529 -26.91 15.69 -61.60
C LEU A 529 -27.81 14.47 -61.26
N ALA A 530 -27.48 13.80 -60.19
CA ALA A 530 -28.50 13.23 -59.29
C ALA A 530 -28.04 13.27 -57.83
N THR A 531 -28.77 13.99 -57.06
CA THR A 531 -28.74 14.21 -55.64
C THR A 531 -29.58 13.14 -54.89
N PRO A 532 -29.62 13.10 -53.55
CA PRO A 532 -29.73 11.89 -52.74
C PRO A 532 -31.16 11.56 -52.28
N LEU A 533 -31.34 10.39 -51.76
CA LEU A 533 -32.57 9.98 -51.11
C LEU A 533 -32.40 9.92 -49.57
N ARG A 534 -33.34 10.57 -48.92
CA ARG A 534 -33.58 10.67 -47.49
C ARG A 534 -34.56 9.59 -46.99
N PRO A 535 -34.77 9.44 -45.69
CA PRO A 535 -35.10 8.18 -45.01
C PRO A 535 -36.61 7.97 -44.78
N GLY A 536 -36.97 6.72 -44.53
CA GLY A 536 -38.31 6.32 -44.06
C GLY A 536 -38.31 6.06 -42.53
N LYS A 537 -39.26 6.75 -41.89
CA LYS A 537 -39.76 6.44 -40.53
C LYS A 537 -40.77 5.27 -40.62
N HIS A 538 -40.82 4.46 -39.57
CA HIS A 538 -42.02 4.01 -38.84
C HIS A 538 -41.54 3.10 -37.69
N SER A 539 -41.80 3.49 -36.47
CA SER A 539 -42.94 3.23 -35.56
C SER A 539 -43.26 1.74 -35.39
N ASP A 540 -42.90 1.18 -34.24
CA ASP A 540 -43.75 0.95 -33.08
C ASP A 540 -42.91 0.71 -31.82
#